data_29a3992d94f42d1aebe86f423bd8940d
#
_entry.id   29a3992d94f42d1aebe86f423bd8940d
#
_cell.length_a   1.000
_cell.length_b   1.000
_cell.length_c   1.000
_cell.angle_alpha   90.00
_cell.angle_beta   90.00
_cell.angle_gamma   90.00
#
_symmetry.space_group_name_H-M   'P 1'
#
loop_
_entity.id
_entity.type
_entity.pdbx_description
1 polymer ?
#
loop_
_entity_poly.entity_id
_entity_poly.type
_entity_poly.pdbx_seq_one_letter_code
_entity_poly.pdbx_strand_id
1 'polypeptide(L)'
;MSPFSAYCDINTASGPWTIIANRYNGSISFYETWSSYRDGFGYLETEFWIGFEKYRLQQTLGLKMRIEMEGWDGSHKYVEYSTFTVSDEASHYTLSYSGFSTPHGLDDNLDAANGLPFSTIDRDNDESDGRCTSLAQGA
;
A
#
# COMPACT_ATOMS: atom_id res chain seq x y z
N MET A 1 -17.29 6.31 -13.87
CA MET A 1 -15.98 5.65 -13.72
C MET A 1 -16.03 4.27 -14.34
N SER A 2 -15.02 3.87 -15.10
CA SER A 2 -15.04 2.56 -15.79
C SER A 2 -14.71 1.42 -14.81
N PRO A 3 -15.30 0.22 -14.99
CA PRO A 3 -14.90 -0.96 -14.25
C PRO A 3 -13.40 -1.24 -14.42
N PHE A 4 -12.77 -1.79 -13.40
CA PHE A 4 -11.37 -2.25 -13.47
C PHE A 4 -11.24 -3.68 -12.93
N SER A 5 -10.19 -4.39 -13.37
CA SER A 5 -9.88 -5.72 -12.87
C SER A 5 -9.14 -5.64 -11.54
N ALA A 6 -9.47 -6.55 -10.62
CA ALA A 6 -8.78 -6.70 -9.34
C ALA A 6 -8.55 -8.20 -9.06
N TYR A 7 -7.46 -8.50 -8.37
CA TYR A 7 -7.21 -9.84 -7.86
C TYR A 7 -7.87 -9.99 -6.49
N CYS A 8 -8.58 -11.10 -6.26
CA CYS A 8 -9.27 -11.37 -5.00
C CYS A 8 -8.75 -12.65 -4.37
N ASP A 9 -8.33 -12.57 -3.12
CA ASP A 9 -8.02 -13.74 -2.29
C ASP A 9 -9.26 -14.13 -1.50
N ILE A 10 -9.74 -15.34 -1.75
CA ILE A 10 -10.91 -15.92 -1.08
C ILE A 10 -10.54 -16.97 -0.03
N ASN A 11 -9.25 -17.28 0.14
CA ASN A 11 -8.77 -18.34 1.00
C ASN A 11 -8.24 -17.83 2.34
N THR A 12 -7.67 -16.64 2.38
CA THR A 12 -7.15 -16.04 3.62
C THR A 12 -8.28 -15.71 4.59
N ALA A 13 -8.07 -16.09 5.84
CA ALA A 13 -9.04 -15.90 6.93
C ALA A 13 -9.51 -14.44 7.04
N SER A 14 -10.74 -14.24 7.46
CA SER A 14 -11.41 -12.93 7.58
C SER A 14 -11.68 -12.21 6.25
N GLY A 15 -11.39 -12.88 5.09
CA GLY A 15 -11.71 -12.39 3.75
C GLY A 15 -13.17 -12.60 3.32
N PRO A 16 -13.49 -12.35 2.03
CA PRO A 16 -12.54 -12.18 0.92
C PRO A 16 -11.78 -10.85 0.95
N TRP A 17 -10.56 -10.87 0.39
CA TRP A 17 -9.67 -9.71 0.32
C TRP A 17 -9.47 -9.27 -1.12
N THR A 18 -9.55 -7.99 -1.38
CA THR A 18 -9.06 -7.41 -2.63
C THR A 18 -7.57 -7.13 -2.45
N ILE A 19 -6.73 -7.71 -3.29
CA ILE A 19 -5.30 -7.47 -3.26
C ILE A 19 -5.01 -6.13 -3.95
N ILE A 20 -4.38 -5.22 -3.25
CA ILE A 20 -4.04 -3.89 -3.76
C ILE A 20 -2.57 -3.77 -4.15
N ALA A 21 -1.71 -4.58 -3.56
CA ALA A 21 -0.29 -4.66 -3.88
C ALA A 21 0.23 -6.08 -3.65
N ASN A 22 1.14 -6.52 -4.48
CA ASN A 22 1.86 -7.78 -4.32
C ASN A 22 3.32 -7.62 -4.70
N ARG A 23 4.22 -8.09 -3.83
CA ARG A 23 5.67 -8.11 -4.04
C ARG A 23 6.25 -9.40 -3.50
N TYR A 24 7.02 -10.16 -4.31
CA TYR A 24 7.64 -11.40 -3.84
C TYR A 24 8.98 -11.75 -4.49
N ASN A 25 9.34 -11.22 -5.65
CA ASN A 25 10.58 -11.58 -6.34
C ASN A 25 11.35 -10.41 -6.96
N GLY A 26 10.81 -9.19 -6.89
CA GLY A 26 11.44 -8.00 -7.44
C GLY A 26 11.42 -7.88 -8.95
N SER A 27 10.53 -8.62 -9.64
CA SER A 27 10.41 -8.55 -11.10
C SER A 27 9.86 -7.22 -11.61
N ILE A 28 9.10 -6.51 -10.76
CA ILE A 28 8.56 -5.19 -11.05
C ILE A 28 9.25 -4.15 -10.16
N SER A 29 9.74 -3.08 -10.77
CA SER A 29 10.26 -1.93 -10.04
C SER A 29 9.12 -1.19 -9.33
N PHE A 30 9.34 -0.85 -8.06
CA PHE A 30 8.49 0.05 -7.30
C PHE A 30 9.13 1.45 -7.15
N TYR A 31 10.27 1.67 -7.82
CA TYR A 31 10.89 2.98 -7.97
C TYR A 31 10.24 3.73 -9.14
N GLU A 32 9.04 4.23 -8.90
CA GLU A 32 8.11 4.69 -9.92
C GLU A 32 7.69 6.15 -9.70
N THR A 33 7.14 6.76 -10.75
CA THR A 33 6.66 8.14 -10.76
C THR A 33 5.33 8.31 -10.04
N TRP A 34 4.98 9.54 -9.73
CA TRP A 34 3.69 9.90 -9.16
C TRP A 34 2.51 9.38 -10.02
N SER A 35 2.58 9.58 -11.33
CA SER A 35 1.52 9.11 -12.23
C SER A 35 1.39 7.58 -12.22
N SER A 36 2.50 6.84 -12.12
CA SER A 36 2.47 5.39 -11.98
C SER A 36 1.78 4.96 -10.68
N TYR A 37 2.11 5.60 -9.55
CA TYR A 37 1.45 5.32 -8.26
C TYR A 37 -0.03 5.71 -8.24
N ARG A 38 -0.39 6.80 -8.91
CA ARG A 38 -1.79 7.20 -9.07
C ARG A 38 -2.60 6.17 -9.85
N ASP A 39 -2.10 5.72 -11.00
CA ASP A 39 -2.85 4.93 -11.97
C ASP A 39 -2.72 3.42 -11.78
N GLY A 40 -1.61 2.99 -11.14
CA GLY A 40 -1.24 1.58 -10.94
C GLY A 40 -0.23 1.07 -11.96
N PHE A 41 0.54 0.04 -11.58
CA PHE A 41 1.58 -0.57 -12.42
C PHE A 41 1.76 -2.05 -12.08
N GLY A 42 2.51 -2.77 -12.93
CA GLY A 42 2.73 -4.21 -12.81
C GLY A 42 1.60 -5.04 -13.41
N TYR A 43 1.56 -6.32 -13.06
CA TYR A 43 0.63 -7.31 -13.62
C TYR A 43 -0.08 -8.06 -12.49
N LEU A 44 -1.41 -8.14 -12.54
CA LEU A 44 -2.24 -8.75 -11.48
C LEU A 44 -1.85 -10.19 -11.14
N GLU A 45 -1.31 -10.94 -12.10
CA GLU A 45 -0.90 -12.33 -11.91
C GLU A 45 0.48 -12.46 -11.24
N THR A 46 1.21 -11.37 -11.08
CA THR A 46 2.58 -11.34 -10.53
C THR A 46 2.74 -10.24 -9.48
N GLU A 47 3.67 -9.31 -9.69
CA GLU A 47 3.87 -8.16 -8.83
C GLU A 47 3.15 -6.94 -9.39
N PHE A 48 2.47 -6.19 -8.53
CA PHE A 48 1.73 -5.00 -8.94
C PHE A 48 1.42 -4.05 -7.78
N TRP A 49 1.09 -2.83 -8.16
CA TRP A 49 0.38 -1.85 -7.35
C TRP A 49 -0.90 -1.45 -8.09
N ILE A 50 -2.05 -1.50 -7.40
CA ILE A 50 -3.36 -1.26 -8.03
C ILE A 50 -3.57 0.19 -8.49
N GLY A 51 -2.92 1.15 -7.85
CA GLY A 51 -3.08 2.59 -8.06
C GLY A 51 -3.97 3.26 -7.02
N PHE A 52 -3.57 4.45 -6.58
CA PHE A 52 -4.31 5.18 -5.54
C PHE A 52 -5.75 5.49 -5.95
N GLU A 53 -6.01 5.85 -7.20
CA GLU A 53 -7.36 6.17 -7.67
C GLU A 53 -8.31 4.97 -7.58
N LYS A 54 -7.83 3.77 -7.89
CA LYS A 54 -8.62 2.54 -7.75
C LYS A 54 -8.78 2.14 -6.27
N TYR A 55 -7.72 2.28 -5.47
CA TYR A 55 -7.77 2.02 -4.04
C TYR A 55 -8.79 2.93 -3.34
N ARG A 56 -8.79 4.23 -3.64
CA ARG A 56 -9.71 5.21 -3.05
C ARG A 56 -11.19 4.90 -3.31
N LEU A 57 -11.51 4.25 -4.41
CA LEU A 57 -12.87 3.77 -4.65
C LEU A 57 -13.29 2.69 -3.66
N GLN A 58 -12.37 1.83 -3.27
CA GLN A 58 -12.65 0.73 -2.35
C GLN A 58 -12.71 1.22 -0.90
N GLN A 59 -11.87 2.16 -0.50
CA GLN A 59 -11.84 2.67 0.87
C GLN A 59 -13.17 3.29 1.33
N THR A 60 -14.01 3.77 0.42
CA THR A 60 -15.35 4.29 0.74
C THR A 60 -16.28 3.24 1.35
N LEU A 61 -15.94 1.96 1.25
CA LEU A 61 -16.68 0.85 1.85
C LEU A 61 -16.31 0.62 3.32
N GLY A 62 -15.39 1.39 3.89
CA GLY A 62 -14.95 1.24 5.29
C GLY A 62 -14.23 -0.07 5.56
N LEU A 63 -13.48 -0.57 4.59
CA LEU A 63 -12.82 -1.88 4.66
C LEU A 63 -11.57 -1.85 5.55
N LYS A 64 -11.26 -2.99 6.15
CA LYS A 64 -10.01 -3.23 6.84
C LYS A 64 -8.85 -3.31 5.84
N MET A 65 -7.64 -2.97 6.29
CA MET A 65 -6.39 -3.28 5.62
C MET A 65 -5.71 -4.45 6.31
N ARG A 66 -5.13 -5.34 5.51
CA ARG A 66 -4.26 -6.41 5.98
C ARG A 66 -2.97 -6.41 5.17
N ILE A 67 -1.84 -6.47 5.86
CA ILE A 67 -0.51 -6.60 5.25
C ILE A 67 0.04 -7.95 5.67
N GLU A 68 0.26 -8.83 4.70
CA GLU A 68 0.89 -10.14 4.91
C GLU A 68 2.35 -10.09 4.49
N MET A 69 3.18 -10.78 5.23
CA MET A 69 4.62 -10.86 5.03
C MET A 69 5.07 -12.31 5.15
N GLU A 70 5.90 -12.72 4.22
CA GLU A 70 6.58 -14.02 4.27
C GLU A 70 8.09 -13.81 4.43
N GLY A 71 8.66 -14.42 5.47
CA GLY A 71 10.10 -14.41 5.71
C GLY A 71 10.83 -15.40 4.80
N TRP A 72 12.12 -15.19 4.60
CA TRP A 72 12.98 -16.12 3.84
C TRP A 72 13.07 -17.52 4.44
N ASP A 73 12.69 -17.67 5.70
CA ASP A 73 12.57 -18.96 6.43
C ASP A 73 11.21 -19.63 6.25
N GLY A 74 10.32 -19.04 5.42
CA GLY A 74 8.95 -19.49 5.20
C GLY A 74 7.97 -19.12 6.32
N SER A 75 8.38 -18.30 7.28
CA SER A 75 7.47 -17.81 8.32
C SER A 75 6.47 -16.81 7.74
N HIS A 76 5.19 -16.99 8.07
CA HIS A 76 4.11 -16.07 7.67
C HIS A 76 3.69 -15.21 8.85
N LYS A 77 3.64 -13.90 8.64
CA LYS A 77 3.17 -12.93 9.63
C LYS A 77 2.23 -11.94 8.96
N TYR A 78 1.36 -11.31 9.74
CA TYR A 78 0.51 -10.25 9.26
C TYR A 78 0.21 -9.20 10.31
N VAL A 79 -0.17 -8.03 9.82
CA VAL A 79 -0.75 -6.94 10.61
C VAL A 79 -2.09 -6.53 10.00
N GLU A 80 -3.00 -6.04 10.80
CA GLU A 80 -4.29 -5.51 10.37
C GLU A 80 -4.52 -4.10 10.93
N TYR A 81 -5.26 -3.30 10.17
CA TYR A 81 -5.73 -1.99 10.53
C TYR A 81 -7.24 -1.94 10.37
N SER A 82 -7.97 -1.49 11.39
CA SER A 82 -9.43 -1.39 11.34
C SER A 82 -9.90 -0.33 10.34
N THR A 83 -9.13 0.72 10.17
CA THR A 83 -9.32 1.73 9.12
C THR A 83 -7.98 2.01 8.45
N PHE A 84 -7.99 2.21 7.15
CA PHE A 84 -6.80 2.57 6.39
C PHE A 84 -7.26 3.35 5.15
N THR A 85 -6.93 4.61 5.09
CA THR A 85 -7.40 5.52 4.05
C THR A 85 -6.29 6.41 3.55
N VAL A 86 -6.41 6.86 2.31
CA VAL A 86 -5.59 7.93 1.76
C VAL A 86 -6.48 9.06 1.29
N SER A 87 -6.01 10.29 1.41
CA SER A 87 -6.71 11.47 0.91
C SER A 87 -6.75 11.50 -0.63
N ASP A 88 -7.31 12.54 -1.22
CA ASP A 88 -7.26 12.76 -2.65
C ASP A 88 -5.88 13.22 -3.15
N GLU A 89 -5.72 13.27 -4.47
CA GLU A 89 -4.48 13.71 -5.10
C GLU A 89 -4.11 15.15 -4.72
N ALA A 90 -5.11 16.04 -4.55
CA ALA A 90 -4.88 17.42 -4.15
C ALA A 90 -4.29 17.56 -2.75
N SER A 91 -4.59 16.60 -1.88
CA SER A 91 -4.03 16.47 -0.53
C SER A 91 -2.87 15.46 -0.47
N HIS A 92 -2.23 15.19 -1.60
CA HIS A 92 -1.03 14.36 -1.77
C HIS A 92 -1.17 12.92 -1.24
N TYR A 93 -2.34 12.30 -1.36
CA TYR A 93 -2.60 10.95 -0.87
C TYR A 93 -2.13 10.71 0.57
N THR A 94 -2.36 11.72 1.43
CA THR A 94 -2.00 11.67 2.85
C THR A 94 -2.61 10.44 3.51
N LEU A 95 -1.76 9.64 4.17
CA LEU A 95 -2.16 8.41 4.87
C LEU A 95 -2.92 8.73 6.16
N SER A 96 -3.97 7.98 6.44
CA SER A 96 -4.65 7.98 7.73
C SER A 96 -5.13 6.57 8.07
N TYR A 97 -4.75 6.06 9.24
CA TYR A 97 -5.18 4.75 9.70
C TYR A 97 -5.40 4.68 11.21
N SER A 98 -6.07 3.62 11.66
CA SER A 98 -6.25 3.31 13.07
C SER A 98 -6.50 1.83 13.31
N GLY A 99 -6.45 1.42 14.59
CA GLY A 99 -6.81 0.07 15.01
C GLY A 99 -5.81 -0.99 14.57
N PHE A 100 -4.50 -0.69 14.70
CA PHE A 100 -3.42 -1.66 14.48
C PHE A 100 -3.58 -2.87 15.38
N SER A 101 -3.41 -4.05 14.82
CA SER A 101 -3.42 -5.32 15.53
C SER A 101 -2.60 -6.39 14.82
N THR A 102 -2.01 -7.30 15.58
CA THR A 102 -1.28 -8.45 15.06
C THR A 102 -1.20 -9.56 16.10
N PRO A 103 -1.35 -10.85 15.73
CA PRO A 103 -1.12 -11.98 16.64
C PRO A 103 0.37 -12.36 16.77
N HIS A 104 1.27 -11.68 16.07
CA HIS A 104 2.67 -12.06 15.90
C HIS A 104 3.67 -11.24 16.73
N GLY A 105 3.18 -10.33 17.60
CA GLY A 105 4.04 -9.46 18.41
C GLY A 105 4.89 -8.50 17.58
N LEU A 106 4.39 -8.05 16.45
CA LEU A 106 5.04 -7.04 15.60
C LEU A 106 4.70 -5.63 16.09
N ASP A 107 5.62 -4.72 15.90
CA ASP A 107 5.38 -3.30 16.12
C ASP A 107 4.69 -2.66 14.91
N ASP A 108 4.02 -1.53 15.14
CA ASP A 108 3.42 -0.70 14.08
C ASP A 108 4.51 0.16 13.42
N ASN A 109 5.09 -0.35 12.36
CA ASN A 109 6.15 0.36 11.63
C ASN A 109 5.63 1.41 10.64
N LEU A 110 4.31 1.58 10.50
CA LEU A 110 3.71 2.66 9.73
C LEU A 110 3.37 3.89 10.58
N ASP A 111 3.57 3.81 11.91
CA ASP A 111 3.20 4.90 12.82
C ASP A 111 3.82 6.24 12.42
N ALA A 112 5.09 6.22 12.01
CA ALA A 112 5.78 7.43 11.54
C ALA A 112 5.21 8.02 10.22
N ALA A 113 4.47 7.24 9.44
CA ALA A 113 3.87 7.68 8.18
C ALA A 113 2.42 8.15 8.33
N ASN A 114 1.80 7.92 9.49
CA ASN A 114 0.40 8.28 9.73
C ASN A 114 0.23 9.80 9.77
N GLY A 115 -0.60 10.33 8.91
CA GLY A 115 -0.82 11.77 8.76
C GLY A 115 0.15 12.45 7.77
N LEU A 116 1.10 11.71 7.17
CA LEU A 116 2.05 12.27 6.22
C LEU A 116 1.58 12.11 4.76
N PRO A 117 1.96 13.08 3.89
CA PRO A 117 1.71 12.99 2.46
C PRO A 117 2.63 11.95 1.80
N PHE A 118 2.15 11.40 0.69
CA PHE A 118 2.90 10.47 -0.14
C PHE A 118 3.94 11.20 -0.99
N SER A 119 5.11 10.59 -1.18
CA SER A 119 6.19 11.09 -2.01
C SER A 119 6.65 10.05 -3.03
N THR A 120 7.12 10.53 -4.18
CA THR A 120 7.72 9.73 -5.25
C THR A 120 9.01 10.36 -5.74
N ILE A 121 9.77 9.64 -6.59
CA ILE A 121 11.03 10.11 -7.16
C ILE A 121 10.90 11.47 -7.86
N ASP A 122 9.76 11.72 -8.52
CA ASP A 122 9.49 12.94 -9.28
C ASP A 122 8.63 13.96 -8.51
N ARG A 123 8.13 13.63 -7.33
CA ARG A 123 7.31 14.50 -6.49
C ARG A 123 7.61 14.33 -5.02
N ASP A 124 8.36 15.27 -4.51
CA ASP A 124 8.82 15.30 -3.11
C ASP A 124 7.81 16.10 -2.27
N ASN A 125 7.18 15.41 -1.33
CA ASN A 125 6.25 15.97 -0.35
C ASN A 125 6.68 15.63 1.08
N ASP A 126 7.90 15.05 1.28
CA ASP A 126 8.38 14.70 2.61
C ASP A 126 8.90 15.94 3.38
N GLU A 127 9.01 15.80 4.70
CA GLU A 127 9.47 16.89 5.59
C GLU A 127 10.99 16.91 5.78
N SER A 128 11.71 16.06 5.05
CA SER A 128 13.17 15.88 5.20
C SER A 128 13.90 16.84 4.27
N ASP A 129 15.09 17.32 4.69
CA ASP A 129 16.01 18.09 3.84
C ASP A 129 16.60 17.27 2.68
N GLY A 130 16.38 15.96 2.66
CA GLY A 130 16.82 15.02 1.63
C GLY A 130 15.67 14.14 1.16
N ARG A 131 15.61 13.89 -0.14
CA ARG A 131 14.55 13.05 -0.75
C ARG A 131 14.65 11.61 -0.27
N CYS A 132 13.79 11.20 0.65
CA CYS A 132 13.74 9.82 1.16
C CYS A 132 13.52 8.80 0.04
N THR A 133 12.69 9.13 -0.94
CA THR A 133 12.42 8.28 -2.10
C THR A 133 13.67 7.99 -2.94
N SER A 134 14.60 8.95 -3.04
CA SER A 134 15.87 8.76 -3.75
C SER A 134 16.85 7.88 -2.98
N LEU A 135 16.84 7.96 -1.64
CA LEU A 135 17.71 7.17 -0.77
C LEU A 135 17.22 5.72 -0.64
N ALA A 136 15.90 5.53 -0.52
CA ALA A 136 15.29 4.22 -0.34
C ALA A 136 14.97 3.49 -1.66
N GLN A 137 15.12 4.16 -2.82
CA GLN A 137 14.73 3.64 -4.15
C GLN A 137 13.28 3.10 -4.17
N GLY A 138 12.36 3.86 -3.59
CA GLY A 138 10.95 3.52 -3.51
C GLY A 138 10.10 4.76 -3.27
N ALA A 139 8.86 4.56 -2.89
CA ALA A 139 7.92 5.61 -2.52
C ALA A 139 7.36 5.34 -1.13
#